data_a05f2aac4637292e80aa64373943912d
#
_entry.id   a05f2aac4637292e80aa64373943912d
#
_cell.length_a   1.000
_cell.length_b   1.000
_cell.length_c   1.000
_cell.angle_alpha   90.00
_cell.angle_beta   90.00
_cell.angle_gamma   90.00
#
_symmetry.space_group_name_H-M   'P 1'
#
loop_
_entity.id
_entity.type
_entity.pdbx_description
1 polymer ?
#
loop_
_entity_poly.entity_id
_entity_poly.type
_entity_poly.pdbx_seq_one_letter_code
_entity_poly.pdbx_strand_id
1 'polypeptide(L)'
;PILKGPEPAQRSGIQMGVAVLLKQVPDTTAKIGVSGSRVDESAITKWSISPYDEYALESAIALKESGADELVAITCGPQRASKCLTEAAAVGADRLIHIVTDADFMDSCTVQSILSSAIERSECDIVLCGKQAADTNSGSTGPGVASLLGYSCVGSVTEVSMDGGKLSATRL
;
A
#
# COMPACT_ATOMS: atom_id res chain seq x y z
N PRO A 1 22.32 -6.37 -23.21
CA PRO A 1 23.10 -6.35 -22.01
C PRO A 1 22.19 -5.82 -20.89
N ILE A 2 21.82 -6.69 -19.96
CA ILE A 2 21.07 -6.33 -18.76
C ILE A 2 22.09 -5.68 -17.84
N LEU A 3 22.00 -4.38 -17.65
CA LEU A 3 22.78 -3.70 -16.62
C LEU A 3 22.22 -4.15 -15.28
N LYS A 4 23.00 -4.95 -14.54
CA LYS A 4 22.76 -5.13 -13.10
C LYS A 4 22.78 -3.75 -12.46
N GLY A 5 21.70 -3.39 -11.79
CA GLY A 5 21.69 -2.25 -10.90
C GLY A 5 22.74 -2.42 -9.80
N PRO A 6 23.14 -1.34 -9.11
CA PRO A 6 24.10 -1.42 -8.01
C PRO A 6 23.61 -2.42 -6.97
N GLU A 7 24.53 -3.28 -6.50
CA GLU A 7 24.22 -4.15 -5.35
C GLU A 7 23.76 -3.28 -4.17
N PRO A 8 22.72 -3.73 -3.44
CA PRO A 8 22.28 -2.98 -2.26
C PRO A 8 23.48 -2.80 -1.32
N ALA A 9 23.68 -1.56 -0.89
CA ALA A 9 24.70 -1.23 0.10
C ALA A 9 24.53 -2.16 1.31
N GLN A 10 25.63 -2.75 1.80
CA GLN A 10 25.60 -3.57 3.01
C GLN A 10 25.05 -2.71 4.16
N ARG A 11 23.80 -2.96 4.54
CA ARG A 11 23.18 -2.32 5.71
C ARG A 11 23.88 -2.86 6.96
N SER A 12 24.45 -1.97 7.75
CA SER A 12 25.02 -2.29 9.04
C SER A 12 23.89 -2.47 10.07
N GLY A 13 23.44 -3.68 10.26
CA GLY A 13 22.29 -4.06 11.08
C GLY A 13 21.08 -4.38 10.18
N ILE A 14 20.28 -5.37 10.58
CA ILE A 14 19.03 -5.68 9.88
C ILE A 14 18.02 -4.60 10.29
N GLN A 15 17.92 -3.53 9.51
CA GLN A 15 16.83 -2.59 9.62
C GLN A 15 15.64 -3.18 8.87
N MET A 16 14.53 -3.42 9.56
CA MET A 16 13.33 -4.01 8.99
C MET A 16 12.26 -2.93 8.81
N GLY A 17 12.17 -2.38 7.60
CA GLY A 17 11.14 -1.42 7.23
C GLY A 17 9.85 -2.10 6.77
N VAL A 18 8.72 -1.55 7.18
CA VAL A 18 7.38 -1.97 6.75
C VAL A 18 6.78 -0.90 5.86
N ALA A 19 6.39 -1.24 4.64
CA ALA A 19 5.56 -0.41 3.78
C ALA A 19 4.10 -0.85 3.86
N VAL A 20 3.18 0.10 3.92
CA VAL A 20 1.75 -0.14 3.78
C VAL A 20 1.20 0.61 2.58
N LEU A 21 0.50 -0.11 1.70
CA LEU A 21 -0.14 0.48 0.52
C LEU A 21 -1.56 0.89 0.87
N LEU A 22 -1.90 2.13 0.60
CA LEU A 22 -3.21 2.70 0.91
C LEU A 22 -3.87 3.23 -0.36
N LYS A 23 -5.12 2.88 -0.59
CA LYS A 23 -5.93 3.43 -1.67
C LYS A 23 -7.07 4.28 -1.11
N GLN A 24 -7.21 5.49 -1.64
CA GLN A 24 -8.40 6.30 -1.40
C GLN A 24 -9.53 5.82 -2.30
N VAL A 25 -10.68 5.54 -1.71
CA VAL A 25 -11.90 5.10 -2.40
C VAL A 25 -13.08 5.96 -1.96
N PRO A 26 -14.18 6.01 -2.74
CA PRO A 26 -15.44 6.53 -2.22
C PRO A 26 -15.82 5.82 -0.93
N ASP A 27 -16.19 6.57 0.09
CA ASP A 27 -16.68 5.99 1.35
C ASP A 27 -17.87 5.06 1.09
N THR A 28 -17.99 3.99 1.86
CA THR A 28 -19.07 2.99 1.69
C THR A 28 -20.49 3.56 1.79
N THR A 29 -20.60 4.73 2.41
CA THR A 29 -21.88 5.48 2.54
C THR A 29 -22.05 6.56 1.47
N ALA A 30 -21.05 6.76 0.60
CA ALA A 30 -21.08 7.81 -0.42
C ALA A 30 -22.13 7.49 -1.50
N LYS A 31 -22.81 8.52 -1.95
CA LYS A 31 -23.66 8.43 -3.14
C LYS A 31 -22.79 8.50 -4.38
N ILE A 32 -22.92 7.54 -5.27
CA ILE A 32 -22.17 7.48 -6.52
C ILE A 32 -23.07 8.04 -7.64
N GLY A 33 -22.60 9.11 -8.25
CA GLY A 33 -23.21 9.68 -9.47
C GLY A 33 -22.53 9.13 -10.73
N VAL A 34 -23.22 9.20 -11.85
CA VAL A 34 -22.69 8.82 -13.16
C VAL A 34 -22.86 9.99 -14.12
N SER A 35 -21.81 10.31 -14.88
CA SER A 35 -21.82 11.31 -15.94
C SER A 35 -21.33 10.65 -17.24
N GLY A 36 -22.23 10.49 -18.20
CA GLY A 36 -21.94 9.70 -19.41
C GLY A 36 -21.67 8.23 -19.06
N SER A 37 -20.48 7.72 -19.41
CA SER A 37 -20.03 6.36 -19.16
C SER A 37 -19.08 6.23 -17.96
N ARG A 38 -18.91 7.29 -17.16
CA ARG A 38 -17.95 7.37 -16.07
C ARG A 38 -18.62 7.72 -14.74
N VAL A 39 -17.98 7.38 -13.65
CA VAL A 39 -18.34 7.87 -12.32
C VAL A 39 -18.14 9.37 -12.27
N ASP A 40 -19.13 10.09 -11.79
CA ASP A 40 -19.02 11.52 -11.51
C ASP A 40 -18.35 11.72 -10.15
N GLU A 41 -17.04 11.86 -10.18
CA GLU A 41 -16.25 12.09 -8.96
C GLU A 41 -16.62 13.38 -8.23
N SER A 42 -17.14 14.39 -8.94
CA SER A 42 -17.55 15.67 -8.35
C SER A 42 -18.78 15.53 -7.45
N ALA A 43 -19.59 14.50 -7.68
CA ALA A 43 -20.74 14.16 -6.84
C ALA A 43 -20.36 13.40 -5.55
N ILE A 44 -19.14 12.89 -5.46
CA ILE A 44 -18.66 12.12 -4.30
C ILE A 44 -18.15 13.10 -3.24
N THR A 45 -18.92 13.25 -2.18
CA THR A 45 -18.62 14.20 -1.09
C THR A 45 -17.76 13.58 0.04
N LYS A 46 -17.64 12.26 0.08
CA LYS A 46 -16.92 11.57 1.13
C LYS A 46 -15.98 10.50 0.55
N TRP A 47 -14.72 10.60 0.93
CA TRP A 47 -13.63 9.71 0.54
C TRP A 47 -12.96 9.16 1.80
N SER A 48 -12.57 7.90 1.78
CA SER A 48 -11.90 7.21 2.89
C SER A 48 -10.75 6.33 2.38
N ILE A 49 -9.94 5.83 3.28
CA ILE A 49 -9.05 4.70 3.01
C ILE A 49 -9.94 3.48 2.68
N SER A 50 -9.52 2.64 1.75
CA SER A 50 -10.20 1.37 1.48
C SER A 50 -10.25 0.51 2.75
N PRO A 51 -11.40 -0.06 3.14
CA PRO A 51 -11.53 -0.78 4.40
C PRO A 51 -10.51 -1.90 4.61
N TYR A 52 -10.13 -2.63 3.57
CA TYR A 52 -9.09 -3.65 3.68
C TYR A 52 -7.69 -3.06 3.89
N ASP A 53 -7.44 -1.84 3.41
CA ASP A 53 -6.18 -1.14 3.63
C ASP A 53 -6.11 -0.56 5.06
N GLU A 54 -7.26 -0.25 5.70
CA GLU A 54 -7.31 0.12 7.12
C GLU A 54 -6.81 -1.03 8.00
N TYR A 55 -7.26 -2.27 7.75
CA TYR A 55 -6.73 -3.46 8.46
C TYR A 55 -5.24 -3.69 8.19
N ALA A 56 -4.78 -3.44 6.96
CA ALA A 56 -3.37 -3.53 6.64
C ALA A 56 -2.55 -2.46 7.39
N LEU A 57 -3.06 -1.25 7.54
CA LEU A 57 -2.43 -0.17 8.29
C LEU A 57 -2.35 -0.51 9.79
N GLU A 58 -3.42 -1.01 10.40
CA GLU A 58 -3.41 -1.48 11.79
C GLU A 58 -2.37 -2.59 12.00
N SER A 59 -2.29 -3.55 11.09
CA SER A 59 -1.30 -4.62 11.15
C SER A 59 0.13 -4.09 11.00
N ALA A 60 0.34 -3.08 10.17
CA ALA A 60 1.65 -2.44 9.98
C ALA A 60 2.09 -1.68 11.24
N ILE A 61 1.17 -1.02 11.92
CA ILE A 61 1.43 -0.35 13.22
C ILE A 61 1.82 -1.40 14.27
N ALA A 62 1.09 -2.51 14.36
CA ALA A 62 1.42 -3.59 15.29
C ALA A 62 2.81 -4.20 15.02
N LEU A 63 3.22 -4.35 13.75
CA LEU A 63 4.58 -4.78 13.41
C LEU A 63 5.64 -3.76 13.84
N LYS A 64 5.37 -2.47 13.68
CA LYS A 64 6.26 -1.41 14.16
C LYS A 64 6.40 -1.45 15.67
N GLU A 65 5.31 -1.59 16.42
CA GLU A 65 5.32 -1.73 17.88
C GLU A 65 6.05 -3.00 18.34
N SER A 66 6.07 -4.02 17.51
CA SER A 66 6.77 -5.28 17.76
C SER A 66 8.25 -5.28 17.33
N GLY A 67 8.78 -4.13 16.88
CA GLY A 67 10.21 -3.94 16.63
C GLY A 67 10.61 -3.72 15.16
N ALA A 68 9.69 -3.43 14.25
CA ALA A 68 10.07 -2.89 12.94
C ALA A 68 10.60 -1.46 13.11
N ASP A 69 11.64 -1.12 12.35
CA ASP A 69 12.38 0.15 12.52
C ASP A 69 11.63 1.35 11.97
N GLU A 70 10.86 1.17 10.89
CA GLU A 70 10.15 2.25 10.21
C GLU A 70 8.83 1.74 9.61
N LEU A 71 7.79 2.57 9.64
CA LEU A 71 6.54 2.39 8.93
C LEU A 71 6.38 3.46 7.85
N VAL A 72 6.34 3.04 6.58
CA VAL A 72 6.17 3.89 5.42
C VAL A 72 4.78 3.70 4.82
N ALA A 73 3.96 4.74 4.80
CA ALA A 73 2.67 4.72 4.11
C ALA A 73 2.81 5.22 2.67
N ILE A 74 2.29 4.46 1.72
CA ILE A 74 2.42 4.74 0.29
C ILE A 74 1.02 4.80 -0.35
N THR A 75 0.75 5.86 -1.10
CA THR A 75 -0.47 5.96 -1.93
C THR A 75 -0.14 6.44 -3.33
N CYS A 76 -0.91 5.97 -4.31
CA CYS A 76 -0.86 6.43 -5.70
C CYS A 76 -2.24 6.92 -6.10
N GLY A 77 -2.34 8.18 -6.54
CA GLY A 77 -3.62 8.76 -6.94
C GLY A 77 -3.58 10.29 -7.02
N PRO A 78 -4.74 10.92 -7.26
CA PRO A 78 -4.84 12.36 -7.36
C PRO A 78 -4.46 13.06 -6.06
N GLN A 79 -4.27 14.37 -6.12
CA GLN A 79 -3.83 15.18 -4.95
C GLN A 79 -4.70 14.95 -3.70
N ARG A 80 -6.01 14.70 -3.86
CA ARG A 80 -6.93 14.42 -2.73
C ARG A 80 -6.55 13.16 -1.94
N ALA A 81 -5.85 12.20 -2.55
CA ALA A 81 -5.43 10.96 -1.90
C ALA A 81 -4.38 11.19 -0.79
N SER A 82 -3.73 12.36 -0.74
CA SER A 82 -2.84 12.76 0.35
C SER A 82 -3.50 12.69 1.74
N LYS A 83 -4.83 12.77 1.79
CA LYS A 83 -5.58 12.64 3.04
C LYS A 83 -5.36 11.29 3.70
N CYS A 84 -5.29 10.19 2.93
CA CYS A 84 -4.98 8.84 3.47
C CYS A 84 -3.63 8.80 4.18
N LEU A 85 -2.64 9.52 3.63
CA LEU A 85 -1.31 9.61 4.24
C LEU A 85 -1.34 10.45 5.53
N THR A 86 -2.14 11.51 5.57
CA THR A 86 -2.33 12.30 6.79
C THR A 86 -2.97 11.46 7.90
N GLU A 87 -3.95 10.62 7.55
CA GLU A 87 -4.58 9.69 8.47
C GLU A 87 -3.58 8.63 8.96
N ALA A 88 -2.76 8.06 8.05
CA ALA A 88 -1.70 7.12 8.41
C ALA A 88 -0.65 7.74 9.34
N ALA A 89 -0.24 8.99 9.09
CA ALA A 89 0.70 9.71 9.97
C ALA A 89 0.11 9.92 11.36
N ALA A 90 -1.17 10.24 11.47
CA ALA A 90 -1.85 10.47 12.75
C ALA A 90 -1.88 9.21 13.64
N VAL A 91 -1.82 8.02 13.04
CA VAL A 91 -1.82 6.73 13.76
C VAL A 91 -0.44 6.09 13.87
N GLY A 92 0.62 6.72 13.36
CA GLY A 92 1.99 6.30 13.65
C GLY A 92 2.89 5.95 12.46
N ALA A 93 2.49 6.25 11.21
CA ALA A 93 3.42 6.14 10.08
C ALA A 93 4.53 7.19 10.18
N ASP A 94 5.77 6.78 9.97
CA ASP A 94 6.96 7.64 10.09
C ASP A 94 7.25 8.41 8.81
N ARG A 95 7.05 7.76 7.67
CA ARG A 95 7.33 8.33 6.35
C ARG A 95 6.15 8.14 5.41
N LEU A 96 5.92 9.14 4.56
CA LEU A 96 4.77 9.19 3.66
C LEU A 96 5.26 9.35 2.23
N ILE A 97 4.76 8.53 1.32
CA ILE A 97 5.07 8.60 -0.11
C ILE A 97 3.77 8.76 -0.89
N HIS A 98 3.61 9.89 -1.55
CA HIS A 98 2.50 10.15 -2.46
C HIS A 98 2.99 10.17 -3.90
N ILE A 99 2.55 9.21 -4.69
CA ILE A 99 2.73 9.23 -6.14
C ILE A 99 1.51 9.95 -6.73
N VAL A 100 1.70 11.23 -7.02
CA VAL A 100 0.61 12.06 -7.57
C VAL A 100 0.41 11.74 -9.05
N THR A 101 -0.83 11.43 -9.41
CA THR A 101 -1.24 11.21 -10.78
C THR A 101 -2.67 11.70 -10.97
N ASP A 102 -2.91 12.39 -12.06
CA ASP A 102 -4.24 12.85 -12.50
C ASP A 102 -4.77 11.99 -13.66
N ALA A 103 -4.18 10.79 -13.86
CA ALA A 103 -4.63 9.88 -14.91
C ALA A 103 -6.06 9.41 -14.62
N ASP A 104 -6.95 9.64 -15.55
CA ASP A 104 -8.37 9.24 -15.49
C ASP A 104 -8.53 7.71 -15.29
N PHE A 105 -7.57 6.95 -15.80
CA PHE A 105 -7.56 5.50 -15.72
C PHE A 105 -6.13 4.97 -15.75
N MET A 106 -5.84 4.05 -14.86
CA MET A 106 -4.63 3.24 -14.89
C MET A 106 -5.01 1.76 -14.77
N ASP A 107 -4.45 0.94 -15.62
CA ASP A 107 -4.61 -0.50 -15.49
C ASP A 107 -3.80 -1.05 -14.31
N SER A 108 -4.12 -2.30 -13.92
CA SER A 108 -3.47 -2.93 -12.76
C SER A 108 -1.95 -3.07 -12.94
N CYS A 109 -1.45 -3.33 -14.14
CA CYS A 109 -0.01 -3.49 -14.38
C CYS A 109 0.72 -2.16 -14.21
N THR A 110 0.16 -1.06 -14.69
CA THR A 110 0.71 0.28 -14.51
C THR A 110 0.78 0.65 -13.04
N VAL A 111 -0.30 0.45 -12.28
CA VAL A 111 -0.33 0.72 -10.83
C VAL A 111 0.70 -0.13 -10.09
N GLN A 112 0.77 -1.42 -10.39
CA GLN A 112 1.74 -2.34 -9.78
C GLN A 112 3.18 -1.91 -10.05
N SER A 113 3.52 -1.51 -11.27
CA SER A 113 4.85 -1.02 -11.63
C SER A 113 5.23 0.27 -10.89
N ILE A 114 4.31 1.21 -10.79
CA ILE A 114 4.50 2.46 -10.05
C ILE A 114 4.75 2.18 -8.57
N LEU A 115 3.89 1.36 -7.95
CA LEU A 115 4.02 1.01 -6.54
C LEU A 115 5.29 0.22 -6.25
N SER A 116 5.68 -0.72 -7.12
CA SER A 116 6.94 -1.47 -6.99
C SER A 116 8.14 -0.53 -6.98
N SER A 117 8.19 0.44 -7.89
CA SER A 117 9.27 1.44 -7.91
C SER A 117 9.30 2.32 -6.66
N ALA A 118 8.16 2.63 -6.09
CA ALA A 118 8.08 3.39 -4.83
C ALA A 118 8.57 2.56 -3.64
N ILE A 119 8.21 1.27 -3.59
CA ILE A 119 8.64 0.34 -2.55
C ILE A 119 10.15 0.13 -2.60
N GLU A 120 10.73 -0.10 -3.78
CA GLU A 120 12.20 -0.19 -3.93
C GLU A 120 12.91 1.04 -3.35
N ARG A 121 12.39 2.23 -3.64
CA ARG A 121 12.95 3.50 -3.11
C ARG A 121 12.68 3.70 -1.62
N SER A 122 11.67 3.06 -1.09
CA SER A 122 11.37 3.13 0.35
C SER A 122 12.33 2.30 1.17
N GLU A 123 13.01 1.34 0.53
CA GLU A 123 13.93 0.39 1.18
C GLU A 123 13.25 -0.48 2.26
N CYS A 124 11.94 -0.69 2.16
CA CYS A 124 11.20 -1.57 3.06
C CYS A 124 11.30 -3.03 2.64
N ASP A 125 11.41 -3.92 3.62
CA ASP A 125 11.54 -5.37 3.41
C ASP A 125 10.20 -6.09 3.47
N ILE A 126 9.21 -5.50 4.16
CA ILE A 126 7.87 -6.02 4.34
C ILE A 126 6.88 -5.07 3.68
N VAL A 127 5.95 -5.62 2.92
CA VAL A 127 4.87 -4.85 2.30
C VAL A 127 3.53 -5.42 2.73
N LEU A 128 2.70 -4.58 3.33
CA LEU A 128 1.32 -4.90 3.66
C LEU A 128 0.37 -4.13 2.73
N CYS A 129 -0.70 -4.77 2.32
CA CYS A 129 -1.79 -4.15 1.58
C CYS A 129 -3.10 -4.86 1.86
N GLY A 130 -4.20 -4.19 1.68
CA GLY A 130 -5.51 -4.80 1.72
C GLY A 130 -5.64 -5.91 0.69
N LYS A 131 -6.46 -6.91 0.98
CA LYS A 131 -6.76 -8.02 0.07
C LYS A 131 -7.24 -7.50 -1.30
N GLN A 132 -8.01 -6.43 -1.30
CA GLN A 132 -8.57 -5.79 -2.48
C GLN A 132 -9.06 -4.39 -2.14
N ALA A 133 -9.18 -3.50 -3.13
CA ALA A 133 -9.81 -2.21 -2.95
C ALA A 133 -11.34 -2.33 -3.07
N ALA A 134 -12.08 -1.58 -2.25
CA ALA A 134 -13.55 -1.67 -2.18
C ALA A 134 -14.25 -1.19 -3.46
N ASP A 135 -13.59 -0.39 -4.30
CA ASP A 135 -14.13 0.15 -5.55
C ASP A 135 -13.96 -0.80 -6.75
N THR A 136 -12.88 -1.56 -6.81
CA THR A 136 -12.56 -2.44 -7.96
C THR A 136 -12.64 -3.92 -7.66
N ASN A 137 -12.41 -4.32 -6.41
CA ASN A 137 -12.40 -5.71 -5.95
C ASN A 137 -11.44 -6.64 -6.73
N SER A 138 -10.45 -6.11 -7.44
CA SER A 138 -9.59 -6.91 -8.32
C SER A 138 -8.63 -7.83 -7.55
N GLY A 139 -8.17 -7.43 -6.37
CA GLY A 139 -7.26 -8.21 -5.53
C GLY A 139 -5.88 -8.49 -6.14
N SER A 140 -5.52 -7.77 -7.21
CA SER A 140 -4.31 -8.07 -8.00
C SER A 140 -3.08 -7.26 -7.58
N THR A 141 -3.24 -6.18 -6.81
CA THR A 141 -2.14 -5.25 -6.49
C THR A 141 -1.04 -5.93 -5.69
N GLY A 142 -1.37 -6.55 -4.57
CA GLY A 142 -0.39 -7.23 -3.72
C GLY A 142 0.41 -8.32 -4.46
N PRO A 143 -0.25 -9.32 -5.07
CA PRO A 143 0.44 -10.35 -5.84
C PRO A 143 1.26 -9.81 -7.01
N GLY A 144 0.77 -8.79 -7.72
CA GLY A 144 1.47 -8.18 -8.84
C GLY A 144 2.73 -7.44 -8.40
N VAL A 145 2.65 -6.63 -7.35
CA VAL A 145 3.79 -5.95 -6.73
C VAL A 145 4.84 -6.96 -6.25
N ALA A 146 4.41 -8.01 -5.54
CA ALA A 146 5.31 -9.06 -5.07
C ALA A 146 6.04 -9.75 -6.23
N SER A 147 5.33 -10.03 -7.33
CA SER A 147 5.91 -10.62 -8.54
C SER A 147 6.97 -9.72 -9.18
N LEU A 148 6.70 -8.41 -9.27
CA LEU A 148 7.63 -7.45 -9.86
C LEU A 148 8.90 -7.26 -9.01
N LEU A 149 8.76 -7.29 -7.69
CA LEU A 149 9.86 -7.15 -6.74
C LEU A 149 10.62 -8.47 -6.47
N GLY A 150 10.10 -9.61 -6.92
CA GLY A 150 10.63 -10.92 -6.56
C GLY A 150 10.42 -11.28 -5.08
N TYR A 151 9.39 -10.70 -4.45
CA TYR A 151 9.04 -10.96 -3.05
C TYR A 151 8.13 -12.19 -2.93
N SER A 152 8.24 -12.89 -1.80
CA SER A 152 7.25 -13.90 -1.43
C SER A 152 5.91 -13.23 -1.13
N CYS A 153 4.80 -13.84 -1.58
CA CYS A 153 3.46 -13.31 -1.38
C CYS A 153 2.59 -14.29 -0.61
N VAL A 154 1.96 -13.80 0.46
CA VAL A 154 0.97 -14.57 1.23
C VAL A 154 -0.34 -13.79 1.20
N GLY A 155 -1.37 -14.38 0.58
CA GLY A 155 -2.70 -13.78 0.49
C GLY A 155 -3.68 -14.33 1.52
N SER A 156 -4.78 -13.61 1.74
CA SER A 156 -5.83 -13.96 2.71
C SER A 156 -5.31 -14.14 4.14
N VAL A 157 -4.41 -13.24 4.55
CA VAL A 157 -3.82 -13.22 5.89
C VAL A 157 -4.86 -12.65 6.87
N THR A 158 -5.02 -13.32 8.00
CA THR A 158 -5.89 -12.89 9.10
C THR A 158 -5.11 -12.29 10.26
N GLU A 159 -3.83 -12.65 10.38
CA GLU A 159 -2.95 -12.17 11.44
C GLU A 159 -1.51 -12.14 10.93
N VAL A 160 -0.78 -11.12 11.30
CA VAL A 160 0.66 -11.01 11.06
C VAL A 160 1.33 -10.60 12.36
N SER A 161 2.47 -11.22 12.66
CA SER A 161 3.26 -10.93 13.85
C SER A 161 4.75 -11.04 13.58
N MET A 162 5.55 -10.38 14.40
CA MET A 162 7.00 -10.44 14.33
C MET A 162 7.57 -10.75 15.70
N ASP A 163 8.48 -11.73 15.74
CA ASP A 163 9.22 -12.10 16.94
C ASP A 163 10.67 -12.40 16.59
N GLY A 164 11.62 -11.72 17.25
CA GLY A 164 13.05 -11.90 17.03
C GLY A 164 13.50 -11.72 15.56
N GLY A 165 12.84 -10.83 14.81
CA GLY A 165 13.11 -10.60 13.38
C GLY A 165 12.51 -11.66 12.44
N LYS A 166 11.70 -12.58 12.97
CA LYS A 166 10.95 -13.56 12.18
C LYS A 166 9.50 -13.12 11.99
N LEU A 167 9.10 -12.93 10.74
CA LEU A 167 7.73 -12.65 10.39
C LEU A 167 6.91 -13.95 10.33
N SER A 168 5.73 -13.94 10.95
CA SER A 168 4.76 -15.03 10.90
C SER A 168 3.43 -14.50 10.37
N ALA A 169 2.77 -15.26 9.50
CA ALA A 169 1.48 -14.91 8.94
C ALA A 169 0.52 -16.10 9.04
N THR A 170 -0.66 -15.86 9.60
CA THR A 170 -1.76 -16.82 9.63
C THR A 170 -2.73 -16.49 8.52
N ARG A 171 -3.12 -17.49 7.73
CA ARG A 171 -4.09 -17.32 6.64
C ARG A 171 -5.32 -18.21 6.85
N LEU A 172 -6.43 -17.81 6.23
CA LEU A 172 -7.64 -18.64 6.12
C LEU A 172 -7.40 -19.89 5.28
#